data_1ec5665183e3c64888322cf90e00e02b
#
_entry.id   1ec5665183e3c64888322cf90e00e02b
#
_cell.length_a   1.000
_cell.length_b   1.000
_cell.length_c   1.000
_cell.angle_alpha   90.00
_cell.angle_beta   90.00
_cell.angle_gamma   90.00
#
_symmetry.space_group_name_H-M   'P 1'
#
loop_
_entity.id
_entity.type
_entity.pdbx_description
1 polymer ?
#
loop_
_entity_poly.entity_id
_entity_poly.type
_entity_poly.pdbx_seq_one_letter_code
_entity_poly.pdbx_strand_id
1 'polypeptide(L)'
;MVELVVFPDVEAAIVAYLKPKLAGVKVFTTVPNPRVPKMVRVQAAGGSGRGLTVSKRVLIVQCWDTKSPDAASLCERVAAIVYAAQHDPEVPEIRGVTSIGEPASFPDPDTSLPRYQFSASLDVRGHITE
;
A
#
# COMPACT_ATOMS: atom_id res chain seq x y z
N MET A 1 14.50 24.82 22.09
CA MET A 1 13.96 24.52 20.74
C MET A 1 13.15 23.22 20.79
N VAL A 2 12.03 23.19 20.10
CA VAL A 2 11.17 22.03 20.07
C VAL A 2 11.57 21.14 18.89
N GLU A 3 11.82 19.85 19.17
CA GLU A 3 12.08 18.88 18.13
C GLU A 3 10.76 18.45 17.47
N LEU A 4 10.79 18.28 16.17
CA LEU A 4 9.65 17.82 15.39
C LEU A 4 9.87 16.36 14.99
N VAL A 5 8.84 15.55 15.14
CA VAL A 5 8.85 14.18 14.61
C VAL A 5 8.02 14.17 13.34
N VAL A 6 8.66 13.83 12.23
CA VAL A 6 8.05 13.80 10.91
C VAL A 6 8.01 12.36 10.42
N PHE A 7 6.87 11.95 9.86
CA PHE A 7 6.69 10.60 9.34
C PHE A 7 6.80 10.62 7.82
N PRO A 8 7.42 9.57 7.23
CA PRO A 8 7.59 9.51 5.78
C PRO A 8 6.27 9.34 5.06
N ASP A 9 6.27 9.66 3.76
CA ASP A 9 5.15 9.41 2.87
C ASP A 9 5.03 7.89 2.65
N VAL A 10 4.05 7.29 3.28
CA VAL A 10 3.86 5.84 3.25
C VAL A 10 3.41 5.35 1.87
N GLU A 11 2.66 6.15 1.11
CA GLU A 11 2.31 5.81 -0.28
C GLU A 11 3.57 5.67 -1.12
N ALA A 12 4.43 6.67 -1.08
CA ALA A 12 5.66 6.67 -1.86
C ALA A 12 6.58 5.52 -1.44
N ALA A 13 6.69 5.26 -0.15
CA ALA A 13 7.53 4.17 0.36
C ALA A 13 7.05 2.81 -0.13
N ILE A 14 5.75 2.55 -0.05
CA ILE A 14 5.18 1.27 -0.48
C ILE A 14 5.20 1.12 -2.00
N VAL A 15 4.93 2.18 -2.76
CA VAL A 15 5.05 2.14 -4.22
C VAL A 15 6.47 1.79 -4.63
N ALA A 16 7.47 2.44 -4.05
CA ALA A 16 8.88 2.15 -4.34
C ALA A 16 9.27 0.72 -3.96
N TYR A 17 8.71 0.21 -2.87
CA TYR A 17 8.95 -1.15 -2.41
C TYR A 17 8.32 -2.20 -3.34
N LEU A 18 7.12 -1.93 -3.84
CA LEU A 18 6.38 -2.87 -4.68
C LEU A 18 6.89 -2.94 -6.11
N LYS A 19 7.29 -1.82 -6.71
CA LYS A 19 7.66 -1.77 -8.14
C LYS A 19 8.64 -2.85 -8.56
N PRO A 20 9.81 -3.02 -7.91
CA PRO A 20 10.77 -4.04 -8.34
C PRO A 20 10.30 -5.48 -8.09
N LYS A 21 9.30 -5.68 -7.24
CA LYS A 21 8.80 -7.00 -6.85
C LYS A 21 7.64 -7.48 -7.72
N LEU A 22 7.07 -6.59 -8.55
CA LEU A 22 5.90 -6.87 -9.38
C LEU A 22 6.24 -6.62 -10.85
N ALA A 23 6.92 -7.60 -11.47
CA ALA A 23 7.30 -7.51 -12.88
C ALA A 23 6.05 -7.45 -13.77
N GLY A 24 6.03 -6.52 -14.72
CA GLY A 24 4.94 -6.36 -15.67
C GLY A 24 3.67 -5.73 -15.11
N VAL A 25 3.69 -5.29 -13.85
CA VAL A 25 2.56 -4.63 -13.20
C VAL A 25 2.90 -3.17 -12.96
N LYS A 26 1.99 -2.28 -13.31
CA LYS A 26 2.14 -0.85 -13.03
C LYS A 26 1.60 -0.53 -11.63
N VAL A 27 2.39 0.17 -10.85
CA VAL A 27 2.05 0.55 -9.47
C VAL A 27 1.95 2.07 -9.39
N PHE A 28 0.82 2.58 -8.90
CA PHE A 28 0.51 4.00 -8.88
C PHE A 28 -0.10 4.43 -7.56
N THR A 29 -0.08 5.73 -7.29
CA THR A 29 -0.89 6.35 -6.24
C THR A 29 -2.19 6.93 -6.81
N THR A 30 -2.20 7.23 -8.09
CA THR A 30 -3.37 7.71 -8.83
C THR A 30 -3.57 6.85 -10.06
N VAL A 31 -4.84 6.52 -10.37
CA VAL A 31 -5.15 5.71 -11.54
C VAL A 31 -4.69 6.46 -12.80
N PRO A 32 -3.88 5.82 -13.67
CA PRO A 32 -3.36 6.48 -14.86
C PRO A 32 -4.45 6.71 -15.91
N ASN A 33 -4.22 7.73 -16.74
CA ASN A 33 -5.06 8.01 -17.89
C ASN A 33 -4.16 8.12 -19.14
N PRO A 34 -4.26 7.17 -20.11
CA PRO A 34 -5.22 6.06 -20.16
C PRO A 34 -4.92 4.95 -19.15
N ARG A 35 -5.97 4.22 -18.78
CA ARG A 35 -5.83 3.09 -17.86
C ARG A 35 -5.05 1.94 -18.51
N VAL A 36 -4.37 1.18 -17.67
CA VAL A 36 -3.76 -0.10 -18.07
C VAL A 36 -4.53 -1.23 -17.38
N PRO A 37 -4.68 -2.42 -18.03
CA PRO A 37 -5.54 -3.45 -17.50
C PRO A 37 -5.01 -4.12 -16.23
N LYS A 38 -3.70 -4.23 -16.10
CA LYS A 38 -3.06 -4.84 -14.93
C LYS A 38 -2.32 -3.77 -14.16
N MET A 39 -2.86 -3.40 -13.00
CA MET A 39 -2.32 -2.28 -12.23
C MET A 39 -2.63 -2.41 -10.75
N VAL A 40 -1.85 -1.71 -9.94
CA VAL A 40 -2.01 -1.62 -8.49
C VAL A 40 -2.00 -0.15 -8.11
N ARG A 41 -2.98 0.25 -7.31
CA ARG A 41 -3.03 1.59 -6.72
C ARG A 41 -2.85 1.49 -5.22
N VAL A 42 -1.95 2.30 -4.70
CA VAL A 42 -1.68 2.41 -3.27
C VAL A 42 -2.19 3.76 -2.79
N GLN A 43 -3.01 3.75 -1.75
CA GLN A 43 -3.60 4.97 -1.20
C GLN A 43 -3.44 5.00 0.32
N ALA A 44 -2.93 6.09 0.84
CA ALA A 44 -2.94 6.34 2.27
C ALA A 44 -4.34 6.86 2.67
N ALA A 45 -4.91 6.26 3.70
CA ALA A 45 -6.27 6.57 4.15
C ALA A 45 -6.26 7.11 5.58
N GLY A 46 -5.24 7.89 5.93
CA GLY A 46 -5.11 8.46 7.27
C GLY A 46 -4.48 7.48 8.24
N GLY A 47 -5.01 7.43 9.43
CA GLY A 47 -4.48 6.60 10.50
C GLY A 47 -4.72 7.24 11.85
N SER A 48 -3.91 6.88 12.83
CA SER A 48 -4.04 7.41 14.19
C SER A 48 -2.73 7.29 14.96
N GLY A 49 -2.69 7.93 16.13
CA GLY A 49 -1.61 7.71 17.06
C GLY A 49 -0.26 8.28 16.63
N ARG A 50 -0.18 9.59 16.54
CA ARG A 50 1.11 10.25 16.35
C ARG A 50 1.91 10.19 17.64
N GLY A 51 2.74 9.15 17.77
CA GLY A 51 3.64 9.01 18.90
C GLY A 51 4.98 9.73 18.69
N LEU A 52 5.90 9.53 19.63
CA LEU A 52 7.23 10.15 19.54
C LEU A 52 8.08 9.49 18.44
N THR A 53 7.86 8.22 18.15
CA THR A 53 8.68 7.48 17.18
C THR A 53 7.85 6.73 16.14
N VAL A 54 6.62 6.39 16.46
CA VAL A 54 5.77 5.54 15.61
C VAL A 54 4.38 6.16 15.47
N SER A 55 3.83 6.06 14.27
CA SER A 55 2.44 6.42 13.96
C SER A 55 1.79 5.31 13.15
N LYS A 56 0.51 5.06 13.38
CA LYS A 56 -0.25 4.11 12.58
C LYS A 56 -0.78 4.80 11.34
N ARG A 57 -0.55 4.20 10.19
CA ARG A 57 -1.04 4.71 8.90
C ARG A 57 -1.79 3.61 8.19
N VAL A 58 -3.01 3.93 7.74
CA VAL A 58 -3.84 2.97 7.02
C VAL A 58 -3.56 3.07 5.53
N LEU A 59 -3.33 1.92 4.90
CA LEU A 59 -3.23 1.80 3.46
C LEU A 59 -4.44 1.06 2.91
N ILE A 60 -4.94 1.55 1.78
CA ILE A 60 -5.89 0.84 0.94
C ILE A 60 -5.17 0.53 -0.36
N VAL A 61 -5.16 -0.73 -0.75
CA VAL A 61 -4.49 -1.19 -1.96
C VAL A 61 -5.51 -1.85 -2.87
N GLN A 62 -5.59 -1.36 -4.10
CA GLN A 62 -6.52 -1.84 -5.12
C GLN A 62 -5.75 -2.46 -6.26
N CYS A 63 -6.20 -3.64 -6.71
CA CYS A 63 -5.54 -4.41 -7.74
C CYS A 63 -6.53 -4.77 -8.84
N TRP A 64 -6.20 -4.42 -10.08
CA TRP A 64 -7.01 -4.69 -11.26
C TRP A 64 -6.32 -5.69 -12.18
N ASP A 65 -7.11 -6.52 -12.81
CA ASP A 65 -6.68 -7.32 -13.95
C ASP A 65 -7.89 -7.59 -14.86
N THR A 66 -7.65 -8.17 -16.03
CA THR A 66 -8.70 -8.42 -17.01
C THR A 66 -9.65 -9.53 -16.58
N LYS A 67 -9.18 -10.48 -15.78
CA LYS A 67 -9.97 -11.59 -15.27
C LYS A 67 -10.00 -11.59 -13.75
N SER A 68 -11.15 -11.94 -13.18
CA SER A 68 -11.35 -11.95 -11.73
C SER A 68 -10.35 -12.83 -10.98
N PRO A 69 -10.07 -14.09 -11.41
CA PRO A 69 -9.05 -14.89 -10.73
C PRO A 69 -7.66 -14.26 -10.75
N ASP A 70 -7.32 -13.58 -11.84
CA ASP A 70 -6.01 -12.92 -11.97
C ASP A 70 -5.92 -11.69 -11.05
N ALA A 71 -7.00 -10.92 -10.96
CA ALA A 71 -7.07 -9.80 -10.03
C ALA A 71 -6.96 -10.26 -8.57
N ALA A 72 -7.65 -11.34 -8.23
CA ALA A 72 -7.58 -11.93 -6.89
C ALA A 72 -6.17 -12.41 -6.56
N SER A 73 -5.53 -13.09 -7.48
CA SER A 73 -4.16 -13.61 -7.31
C SER A 73 -3.15 -12.47 -7.18
N LEU A 74 -3.30 -11.43 -7.98
CA LEU A 74 -2.46 -10.23 -7.88
C LEU A 74 -2.61 -9.58 -6.52
N CYS A 75 -3.84 -9.39 -6.05
CA CYS A 75 -4.12 -8.75 -4.77
C CYS A 75 -3.54 -9.55 -3.61
N GLU A 76 -3.69 -10.88 -3.63
CA GLU A 76 -3.11 -11.76 -2.62
C GLU A 76 -1.59 -11.66 -2.59
N ARG A 77 -0.95 -11.63 -3.76
CA ARG A 77 0.50 -11.46 -3.84
C ARG A 77 0.95 -10.12 -3.28
N VAL A 78 0.26 -9.04 -3.64
CA VAL A 78 0.59 -7.70 -3.15
C VAL A 78 0.39 -7.62 -1.63
N ALA A 79 -0.69 -8.20 -1.13
CA ALA A 79 -0.94 -8.25 0.31
C ALA A 79 0.19 -8.98 1.05
N ALA A 80 0.65 -10.10 0.52
CA ALA A 80 1.76 -10.87 1.10
C ALA A 80 3.06 -10.04 1.12
N ILE A 81 3.34 -9.32 0.03
CA ILE A 81 4.54 -8.48 -0.05
C ILE A 81 4.47 -7.34 0.96
N VAL A 82 3.34 -6.67 1.05
CA VAL A 82 3.13 -5.58 2.01
C VAL A 82 3.26 -6.08 3.45
N TYR A 83 2.66 -7.23 3.76
CA TYR A 83 2.75 -7.82 5.08
C TYR A 83 4.21 -8.14 5.45
N ALA A 84 4.98 -8.64 4.51
CA ALA A 84 6.39 -9.00 4.73
C ALA A 84 7.30 -7.77 4.91
N ALA A 85 6.85 -6.58 4.50
CA ALA A 85 7.64 -5.36 4.59
C ALA A 85 8.09 -5.05 6.02
N GLN A 86 7.31 -5.44 7.02
CA GLN A 86 7.66 -5.22 8.43
C GLN A 86 8.95 -5.94 8.86
N HIS A 87 9.36 -6.95 8.11
CA HIS A 87 10.58 -7.72 8.39
C HIS A 87 11.70 -7.45 7.38
N ASP A 88 11.48 -6.52 6.43
CA ASP A 88 12.42 -6.27 5.37
C ASP A 88 13.30 -5.03 5.67
N PRO A 89 14.63 -5.22 5.76
CA PRO A 89 15.52 -4.08 6.00
C PRO A 89 15.59 -3.08 4.85
N GLU A 90 15.07 -3.39 3.66
CA GLU A 90 14.98 -2.43 2.54
C GLU A 90 14.03 -1.28 2.85
N VAL A 91 13.08 -1.48 3.74
CA VAL A 91 12.07 -0.47 4.10
C VAL A 91 12.00 -0.34 5.62
N PRO A 92 13.08 0.19 6.25
CA PRO A 92 13.19 0.22 7.71
C PRO A 92 12.16 1.09 8.40
N GLU A 93 11.52 2.01 7.69
CA GLU A 93 10.46 2.87 8.23
C GLU A 93 9.17 2.12 8.52
N ILE A 94 8.97 0.93 7.95
CA ILE A 94 7.79 0.10 8.22
C ILE A 94 8.15 -0.88 9.34
N ARG A 95 7.61 -0.64 10.53
CA ARG A 95 7.96 -1.38 11.74
C ARG A 95 6.97 -2.48 12.09
N GLY A 96 5.76 -2.40 11.55
CA GLY A 96 4.72 -3.39 11.76
C GLY A 96 3.64 -3.27 10.72
N VAL A 97 2.98 -4.37 10.41
CA VAL A 97 1.85 -4.41 9.49
C VAL A 97 0.75 -5.27 10.13
N THR A 98 -0.43 -4.70 10.25
CA THR A 98 -1.60 -5.40 10.77
C THR A 98 -2.67 -5.39 9.69
N SER A 99 -3.21 -6.57 9.36
CA SER A 99 -4.31 -6.67 8.40
C SER A 99 -5.57 -6.03 8.99
N ILE A 100 -6.22 -5.15 8.22
CA ILE A 100 -7.54 -4.62 8.54
C ILE A 100 -8.59 -5.37 7.73
N GLY A 101 -8.34 -5.59 6.45
CA GLY A 101 -9.21 -6.33 5.57
C GLY A 101 -8.38 -7.07 4.53
N GLU A 102 -8.57 -8.39 4.47
CA GLU A 102 -7.90 -9.25 3.48
C GLU A 102 -8.51 -9.02 2.08
N PRO A 103 -7.84 -9.50 1.01
CA PRO A 103 -8.33 -9.27 -0.35
C PRO A 103 -9.78 -9.68 -0.52
N ALA A 104 -10.58 -8.74 -1.02
CA ALA A 104 -12.00 -8.93 -1.30
C ALA A 104 -12.35 -8.30 -2.64
N SER A 105 -13.37 -8.83 -3.30
CA SER A 105 -13.83 -8.34 -4.60
C SER A 105 -14.60 -7.03 -4.43
N PHE A 106 -14.11 -5.98 -5.09
CA PHE A 106 -14.77 -4.68 -5.20
C PHE A 106 -14.70 -4.24 -6.66
N PRO A 107 -15.60 -4.73 -7.54
CA PRO A 107 -15.55 -4.39 -8.95
C PRO A 107 -15.53 -2.89 -9.19
N ASP A 108 -14.74 -2.45 -10.17
CA ASP A 108 -14.61 -1.04 -10.50
C ASP A 108 -15.94 -0.53 -11.07
N PRO A 109 -16.61 0.45 -10.44
CA PRO A 109 -17.90 0.92 -10.93
C PRO A 109 -17.80 1.69 -12.24
N ASP A 110 -16.64 2.23 -12.58
CA ASP A 110 -16.46 3.05 -13.79
C ASP A 110 -16.19 2.21 -15.03
N THR A 111 -15.51 1.08 -14.88
CA THR A 111 -15.03 0.28 -16.01
C THR A 111 -15.55 -1.15 -16.01
N SER A 112 -16.16 -1.61 -14.94
CA SER A 112 -16.56 -2.99 -14.70
C SER A 112 -15.39 -3.98 -14.74
N LEU A 113 -14.16 -3.50 -14.72
CA LEU A 113 -12.98 -4.37 -14.61
C LEU A 113 -12.96 -5.05 -13.24
N PRO A 114 -12.53 -6.31 -13.18
CA PRO A 114 -12.32 -6.98 -11.90
C PRO A 114 -11.32 -6.21 -11.07
N ARG A 115 -11.68 -5.91 -9.84
CA ARG A 115 -10.83 -5.23 -8.88
C ARG A 115 -10.95 -5.91 -7.54
N TYR A 116 -9.81 -6.23 -6.94
CA TYR A 116 -9.72 -6.70 -5.56
C TYR A 116 -9.04 -5.63 -4.72
N GLN A 117 -9.34 -5.61 -3.44
CA GLN A 117 -8.85 -4.60 -2.54
C GLN A 117 -8.53 -5.24 -1.19
N PHE A 118 -7.46 -4.75 -0.57
CA PHE A 118 -7.19 -5.05 0.83
C PHE A 118 -6.79 -3.76 1.54
N SER A 119 -6.84 -3.80 2.87
CA SER A 119 -6.38 -2.70 3.70
C SER A 119 -5.55 -3.21 4.86
N ALA A 120 -4.59 -2.40 5.25
CA ALA A 120 -3.67 -2.73 6.34
C ALA A 120 -3.32 -1.47 7.11
N SER A 121 -3.03 -1.65 8.40
CA SER A 121 -2.46 -0.60 9.24
C SER A 121 -0.96 -0.83 9.33
N LEU A 122 -0.20 0.18 9.01
CA LEU A 122 1.25 0.14 9.09
C LEU A 122 1.73 0.97 10.27
N ASP A 123 2.61 0.38 11.08
CA ASP A 123 3.34 1.13 12.09
C ASP A 123 4.55 1.75 11.40
N VAL A 124 4.56 3.07 11.29
CA VAL A 124 5.55 3.81 10.53
C VAL A 124 6.45 4.58 11.48
N ARG A 125 7.75 4.42 11.30
CA ARG A 125 8.75 5.12 12.09
C ARG A 125 8.96 6.53 11.57
N GLY A 126 8.88 7.50 12.49
CA GLY A 126 9.22 8.88 12.20
C GLY A 126 10.69 9.17 12.40
N HIS A 127 11.10 10.35 12.02
CA HIS A 127 12.43 10.87 12.28
C HIS A 127 12.34 12.27 12.90
N ILE A 128 13.34 12.59 13.69
CA ILE A 128 13.40 13.89 14.38
C ILE A 128 14.04 14.90 13.43
N THR A 129 13.41 16.05 13.33
CA THR A 129 13.94 17.20 12.59
C THR A 129 13.74 18.47 13.39
N GLU A 130 14.53 19.48 13.08
CA GLU A 130 14.48 20.78 13.75
C GLU A 130 13.92 21.86 12.85
#